data_b9598cec5a3dbeb10560cd3d3a3ff3e5
#
_entry.id   b9598cec5a3dbeb10560cd3d3a3ff3e5
#
_cell.length_a   1.000
_cell.length_b   1.000
_cell.length_c   1.000
_cell.angle_alpha   90.00
_cell.angle_beta   90.00
_cell.angle_gamma   90.00
#
_symmetry.space_group_name_H-M   'P 1'
#
loop_
_entity.id
_entity.type
_entity.pdbx_description
1 polymer ?
#
loop_
_entity_poly.entity_id
_entity_poly.type
_entity_poly.pdbx_seq_one_letter_code
_entity_poly.pdbx_strand_id
1 'polypeptide(L)'
;MPGRLQRSAALAFALAVSIACGESERGPRTVGSDRAGSPVRVATAAGGGSPAARLYVWAGDVDRADSDFLAVLDADPASPGYGSVLTTVPVGRRGTHPHHTEHRLPAGAILFANGFMPGTTFRFDLTDPDEPRLLGSFGEAAGFTWPHSYERLPGGHVLATFQGTGPDNADPGGLVEIDDAGSVVRSASAADPAAPRALLRPYSLAIVPDLDRVVVTSYDMGEDMGMRGGRRGRTHVVQVWRLSDLAVIATIDLPLQPGGGGDEQPGEPRVLADGRTVLVSTFTCGLYRITGLASGYPGAEPVHRFDGGGCAVPVVRGRFWIQSVPNAHAVVALDVSEPAEPVEVSRLELGARSFPHWLAIDEGSHRIVVADRGDGEERIHVVLLDPATGALALDMRFRDPGSDRPGVSFERAEWPHGATGPARPHGSVFGPGPR
;
A
#
# COMPACT_ATOMS: atom_id res chain seq x y z
N MET A 1 -63.76 -3.15 -10.03
CA MET A 1 -64.11 -1.87 -9.37
C MET A 1 -62.84 -1.26 -8.79
N PRO A 2 -62.52 0.01 -9.04
CA PRO A 2 -61.22 0.60 -8.84
C PRO A 2 -61.14 1.37 -7.49
N GLY A 3 -59.99 1.36 -6.85
CA GLY A 3 -59.66 2.13 -5.64
C GLY A 3 -58.39 2.94 -5.77
N ARG A 4 -58.58 4.15 -6.06
CA ARG A 4 -57.89 5.44 -5.95
C ARG A 4 -56.43 5.48 -5.43
N LEU A 5 -55.57 6.07 -6.28
CA LEU A 5 -54.32 6.75 -5.97
C LEU A 5 -54.56 7.94 -5.00
N GLN A 6 -53.69 8.09 -4.01
CA GLN A 6 -53.44 9.36 -3.33
C GLN A 6 -51.98 9.74 -3.53
N ARG A 7 -51.81 10.89 -4.18
CA ARG A 7 -50.55 11.63 -4.28
C ARG A 7 -50.40 12.53 -3.05
N SER A 8 -49.29 12.46 -2.37
CA SER A 8 -48.91 13.46 -1.36
C SER A 8 -47.81 14.36 -1.91
N ALA A 9 -48.08 15.64 -1.92
CA ALA A 9 -47.16 16.71 -2.34
C ALA A 9 -46.22 17.04 -1.18
N ALA A 10 -44.93 17.15 -1.48
CA ALA A 10 -43.94 17.69 -0.55
C ALA A 10 -43.80 19.20 -0.75
N LEU A 11 -44.01 19.94 0.34
CA LEU A 11 -43.83 21.38 0.43
C LEU A 11 -42.37 21.70 0.75
N ALA A 12 -41.71 22.46 -0.10
CA ALA A 12 -40.38 23.01 0.17
C ALA A 12 -40.53 24.35 0.91
N PHE A 13 -39.91 24.48 2.07
CA PHE A 13 -39.75 25.75 2.77
C PHE A 13 -38.37 26.31 2.49
N ALA A 14 -38.31 27.43 1.77
CA ALA A 14 -37.11 28.23 1.63
C ALA A 14 -37.09 29.29 2.75
N LEU A 15 -36.04 29.28 3.55
CA LEU A 15 -35.80 30.33 4.55
C LEU A 15 -34.69 31.23 4.02
N ALA A 16 -35.05 32.46 3.65
CA ALA A 16 -34.12 33.53 3.31
C ALA A 16 -33.71 34.26 4.60
N VAL A 17 -32.41 34.29 4.88
CA VAL A 17 -31.83 35.16 5.91
C VAL A 17 -31.02 36.24 5.22
N SER A 18 -31.52 37.48 5.31
CA SER A 18 -30.82 38.70 4.89
C SER A 18 -29.91 39.14 6.03
N ILE A 19 -28.65 39.35 5.78
CA ILE A 19 -27.73 40.04 6.70
C ILE A 19 -27.13 41.23 5.94
N ALA A 20 -27.25 42.38 6.56
CA ALA A 20 -26.92 43.69 6.04
C ALA A 20 -25.41 43.93 5.94
N CYS A 21 -25.05 44.73 4.95
CA CYS A 21 -23.72 45.25 4.65
C CYS A 21 -23.22 46.21 5.75
N GLY A 22 -21.96 46.04 6.08
CA GLY A 22 -21.12 47.03 6.72
C GLY A 22 -19.84 47.21 5.85
N GLU A 23 -19.81 48.28 5.06
CA GLU A 23 -18.66 48.67 4.28
C GLU A 23 -17.54 49.22 5.17
N SER A 24 -16.32 48.68 5.00
CA SER A 24 -15.08 49.31 5.45
C SER A 24 -14.10 49.27 4.29
N GLU A 25 -13.95 50.42 3.65
CA GLU A 25 -12.95 50.68 2.60
C GLU A 25 -11.55 50.53 3.16
N ARG A 26 -10.73 49.64 2.55
CA ARG A 26 -9.27 49.75 2.53
C ARG A 26 -8.77 49.36 1.13
N GLY A 27 -8.13 50.33 0.51
CA GLY A 27 -7.64 50.30 -0.84
C GLY A 27 -6.62 49.19 -1.16
N PRO A 28 -6.34 48.95 -2.44
CA PRO A 28 -5.59 47.76 -2.89
C PRO A 28 -4.09 47.95 -2.61
N ARG A 29 -3.50 47.02 -1.84
CA ARG A 29 -2.05 46.79 -1.82
C ARG A 29 -1.72 45.83 -2.96
N THR A 30 -1.05 46.35 -3.97
CA THR A 30 -0.35 45.57 -5.00
C THR A 30 0.75 44.75 -4.33
N VAL A 31 0.57 43.41 -4.25
CA VAL A 31 1.63 42.47 -3.95
C VAL A 31 2.26 42.08 -5.29
N GLY A 32 3.51 42.47 -5.47
CA GLY A 32 4.29 42.15 -6.67
C GLY A 32 4.45 40.65 -6.86
N SER A 33 4.06 40.18 -8.02
CA SER A 33 4.47 38.89 -8.56
C SER A 33 5.96 39.02 -8.92
N ASP A 34 6.82 38.25 -8.26
CA ASP A 34 8.07 37.73 -8.81
C ASP A 34 8.84 36.96 -7.71
N ARG A 35 8.60 35.68 -7.62
CA ARG A 35 9.61 34.70 -7.21
C ARG A 35 9.30 33.40 -7.96
N ALA A 36 9.87 33.29 -9.16
CA ALA A 36 10.16 32.00 -9.76
C ALA A 36 11.00 31.21 -8.75
N GLY A 37 10.43 30.18 -8.15
CA GLY A 37 11.14 29.28 -7.25
C GLY A 37 12.29 28.63 -8.02
N SER A 38 13.52 28.88 -7.58
CA SER A 38 14.68 28.13 -8.05
C SER A 38 14.43 26.64 -7.86
N PRO A 39 14.79 25.77 -8.82
CA PRO A 39 14.61 24.33 -8.65
C PRO A 39 15.40 23.89 -7.41
N VAL A 40 14.72 23.28 -6.44
CA VAL A 40 15.35 22.65 -5.29
C VAL A 40 16.29 21.58 -5.84
N ARG A 41 17.59 21.84 -5.79
CA ARG A 41 18.59 20.81 -6.00
C ARG A 41 18.53 19.91 -4.77
N VAL A 42 17.78 18.80 -4.86
CA VAL A 42 17.88 17.71 -3.89
C VAL A 42 19.31 17.17 -4.02
N ALA A 43 20.14 17.50 -3.04
CA ALA A 43 21.46 16.91 -2.95
C ALA A 43 21.27 15.40 -2.80
N THR A 44 21.85 14.62 -3.70
CA THR A 44 21.96 13.17 -3.57
C THR A 44 22.91 12.88 -2.41
N ALA A 45 22.41 12.99 -1.18
CA ALA A 45 23.13 12.53 -0.01
C ALA A 45 23.17 11.00 -0.07
N ALA A 46 24.37 10.45 -0.07
CA ALA A 46 24.68 9.06 -0.19
C ALA A 46 23.98 8.24 0.92
N GLY A 47 22.86 7.62 0.60
CA GLY A 47 22.47 6.36 1.23
C GLY A 47 23.57 5.38 0.85
N GLY A 48 24.13 4.63 1.80
CA GLY A 48 25.38 3.87 1.61
C GLY A 48 25.32 2.69 0.63
N GLY A 49 24.43 2.72 -0.37
CA GLY A 49 24.30 1.74 -1.46
C GLY A 49 24.17 2.41 -2.83
N SER A 50 24.29 1.64 -3.89
CA SER A 50 23.97 2.10 -5.26
C SER A 50 22.44 2.12 -5.42
N PRO A 51 21.87 3.12 -6.14
CA PRO A 51 20.46 3.13 -6.50
C PRO A 51 20.07 1.83 -7.21
N ALA A 52 18.84 1.36 -7.00
CA ALA A 52 18.30 0.24 -7.74
C ALA A 52 18.25 0.56 -9.25
N ALA A 53 18.53 -0.44 -10.07
CA ALA A 53 18.56 -0.29 -11.53
C ALA A 53 17.35 -0.93 -12.21
N ARG A 54 16.52 -1.69 -11.48
CA ARG A 54 15.27 -2.28 -11.97
C ARG A 54 14.12 -1.91 -11.05
N LEU A 55 12.94 -1.76 -11.65
CA LEU A 55 11.68 -1.65 -10.94
C LEU A 55 10.74 -2.73 -11.49
N TYR A 56 10.32 -3.64 -10.63
CA TYR A 56 9.36 -4.67 -10.94
C TYR A 56 7.97 -4.19 -10.55
N VAL A 57 7.00 -4.28 -11.46
CA VAL A 57 5.64 -3.78 -11.27
C VAL A 57 4.65 -4.90 -11.60
N TRP A 58 3.90 -5.33 -10.61
CA TRP A 58 2.83 -6.31 -10.76
C TRP A 58 1.59 -5.63 -11.31
N ALA A 59 1.13 -6.02 -12.51
CA ALA A 59 0.09 -5.33 -13.25
C ALA A 59 -0.98 -6.27 -13.82
N GLY A 60 -2.22 -5.82 -13.79
CA GLY A 60 -3.37 -6.52 -14.35
C GLY A 60 -3.83 -5.91 -15.66
N ASP A 61 -4.23 -6.76 -16.58
CA ASP A 61 -4.92 -6.33 -17.80
C ASP A 61 -6.27 -5.67 -17.45
N VAL A 62 -6.48 -4.44 -17.94
CA VAL A 62 -7.64 -3.61 -17.56
C VAL A 62 -8.96 -4.24 -17.99
N ASP A 63 -9.06 -4.74 -19.22
CA ASP A 63 -10.27 -5.35 -19.76
C ASP A 63 -10.40 -6.85 -19.44
N ARG A 64 -9.37 -7.45 -18.81
CA ARG A 64 -9.28 -8.87 -18.40
C ARG A 64 -9.39 -9.85 -19.58
N ALA A 65 -9.03 -9.41 -20.77
CA ALA A 65 -9.04 -10.26 -21.97
C ALA A 65 -7.75 -11.04 -22.10
N ASP A 66 -6.65 -10.45 -21.64
CA ASP A 66 -5.31 -10.97 -21.76
C ASP A 66 -4.68 -11.34 -20.39
N SER A 67 -3.44 -11.83 -20.43
CA SER A 67 -2.73 -12.24 -19.21
C SER A 67 -2.31 -11.06 -18.36
N ASP A 68 -2.53 -11.15 -17.05
CA ASP A 68 -1.83 -10.30 -16.09
C ASP A 68 -0.32 -10.61 -16.14
N PHE A 69 0.54 -9.66 -15.75
CA PHE A 69 1.98 -9.76 -15.95
C PHE A 69 2.81 -8.96 -14.94
N LEU A 70 4.06 -9.36 -14.78
CA LEU A 70 5.10 -8.56 -14.11
C LEU A 70 5.82 -7.72 -15.17
N ALA A 71 5.79 -6.39 -15.05
CA ALA A 71 6.58 -5.48 -15.88
C ALA A 71 7.93 -5.18 -15.22
N VAL A 72 8.98 -5.05 -16.02
CA VAL A 72 10.31 -4.63 -15.59
C VAL A 72 10.65 -3.31 -16.26
N LEU A 73 10.93 -2.32 -15.44
CA LEU A 73 11.28 -0.97 -15.89
C LEU A 73 12.74 -0.66 -15.60
N ASP A 74 13.36 0.13 -16.45
CA ASP A 74 14.67 0.72 -16.19
C ASP A 74 14.54 1.75 -15.06
N ALA A 75 15.11 1.43 -13.91
CA ALA A 75 15.12 2.27 -12.73
C ALA A 75 16.51 2.84 -12.40
N ASP A 76 17.50 2.69 -13.29
CA ASP A 76 18.81 3.31 -13.12
C ASP A 76 18.72 4.80 -13.45
N PRO A 77 18.89 5.72 -12.48
CA PRO A 77 18.84 7.16 -12.75
C PRO A 77 20.00 7.67 -13.61
N ALA A 78 21.03 6.86 -13.84
CA ALA A 78 22.12 7.19 -14.75
C ALA A 78 21.87 6.67 -16.19
N SER A 79 20.90 5.81 -16.38
CA SER A 79 20.55 5.24 -17.69
C SER A 79 19.90 6.30 -18.60
N PRO A 80 20.23 6.32 -19.89
CA PRO A 80 19.45 7.10 -20.87
C PRO A 80 18.03 6.56 -21.07
N GLY A 81 17.77 5.29 -20.66
CA GLY A 81 16.48 4.63 -20.72
C GLY A 81 15.67 4.73 -19.44
N TYR A 82 16.06 5.58 -18.48
CA TYR A 82 15.38 5.71 -17.18
C TYR A 82 13.87 5.94 -17.33
N GLY A 83 13.07 4.98 -16.85
CA GLY A 83 11.62 4.94 -17.02
C GLY A 83 11.13 4.08 -18.20
N SER A 84 12.02 3.53 -19.04
CA SER A 84 11.60 2.63 -20.12
C SER A 84 11.10 1.29 -19.57
N VAL A 85 10.08 0.71 -20.20
CA VAL A 85 9.72 -0.69 -19.99
C VAL A 85 10.71 -1.56 -20.75
N LEU A 86 11.41 -2.44 -20.03
CA LEU A 86 12.45 -3.33 -20.58
C LEU A 86 11.88 -4.66 -21.06
N THR A 87 11.09 -5.30 -20.20
CA THR A 87 10.48 -6.60 -20.50
C THR A 87 9.23 -6.81 -19.64
N THR A 88 8.50 -7.90 -19.92
CA THR A 88 7.32 -8.30 -19.17
C THR A 88 7.27 -9.82 -19.03
N VAL A 89 6.71 -10.31 -17.93
CA VAL A 89 6.50 -11.74 -17.67
C VAL A 89 5.02 -12.01 -17.51
N PRO A 90 4.31 -12.45 -18.57
CA PRO A 90 2.91 -12.83 -18.45
C PRO A 90 2.77 -14.10 -17.60
N VAL A 91 1.72 -14.16 -16.77
CA VAL A 91 1.49 -15.30 -15.86
C VAL A 91 0.58 -16.39 -16.43
N GLY A 92 0.09 -16.20 -17.66
CA GLY A 92 -0.81 -17.14 -18.33
C GLY A 92 -2.22 -17.18 -17.71
N ARG A 93 -2.54 -16.23 -16.83
CA ARG A 93 -3.85 -16.05 -16.22
C ARG A 93 -4.31 -14.61 -16.37
N ARG A 94 -5.62 -14.42 -16.54
CA ARG A 94 -6.25 -13.12 -16.72
C ARG A 94 -7.21 -12.81 -15.58
N GLY A 95 -7.36 -11.51 -15.30
CA GLY A 95 -8.29 -11.02 -14.28
C GLY A 95 -7.97 -11.53 -12.88
N THR A 96 -6.68 -11.81 -12.59
CA THR A 96 -6.25 -12.28 -11.26
C THR A 96 -6.26 -11.16 -10.24
N HIS A 97 -6.52 -9.93 -10.66
CA HIS A 97 -6.48 -8.76 -9.82
C HIS A 97 -5.14 -8.62 -9.10
N PRO A 98 -4.05 -8.34 -9.84
CA PRO A 98 -2.75 -8.04 -9.26
C PRO A 98 -2.84 -7.05 -8.12
N HIS A 99 -2.24 -7.39 -6.98
CA HIS A 99 -2.38 -6.61 -5.76
C HIS A 99 -1.03 -6.43 -5.06
N HIS A 100 -0.75 -7.07 -3.94
CA HIS A 100 0.51 -6.89 -3.23
C HIS A 100 1.66 -7.70 -3.83
N THR A 101 2.87 -7.13 -3.80
CA THR A 101 4.15 -7.86 -3.82
C THR A 101 4.75 -7.84 -2.42
N GLU A 102 5.89 -8.47 -2.22
CA GLU A 102 6.77 -8.11 -1.11
C GLU A 102 7.17 -6.63 -1.27
N HIS A 103 7.40 -5.92 -0.15
CA HIS A 103 7.80 -4.52 -0.17
C HIS A 103 9.28 -4.30 -0.52
N ARG A 104 10.09 -5.36 -0.39
CA ARG A 104 11.52 -5.38 -0.67
C ARG A 104 11.85 -6.63 -1.46
N LEU A 105 12.73 -6.49 -2.45
CA LEU A 105 13.25 -7.66 -3.13
C LEU A 105 14.15 -8.47 -2.17
N PRO A 106 13.87 -9.76 -1.93
CA PRO A 106 14.69 -10.57 -1.06
C PRO A 106 16.07 -10.84 -1.67
N ALA A 107 17.04 -11.17 -0.81
CA ALA A 107 18.41 -11.46 -1.25
C ALA A 107 18.51 -12.64 -2.26
N GLY A 108 17.59 -13.62 -2.14
CA GLY A 108 17.48 -14.74 -3.08
C GLY A 108 16.76 -14.39 -4.38
N ALA A 109 16.26 -13.16 -4.51
CA ALA A 109 15.53 -12.64 -5.67
C ALA A 109 14.31 -13.50 -6.11
N ILE A 110 13.72 -14.28 -5.21
CA ILE A 110 12.44 -14.96 -5.44
C ILE A 110 11.34 -14.08 -4.87
N LEU A 111 10.58 -13.42 -5.74
CA LEU A 111 9.53 -12.49 -5.38
C LEU A 111 8.18 -13.19 -5.26
N PHE A 112 7.46 -12.94 -4.18
CA PHE A 112 6.07 -13.33 -4.01
C PHE A 112 5.14 -12.16 -4.35
N ALA A 113 4.07 -12.45 -5.11
CA ALA A 113 3.03 -11.48 -5.46
C ALA A 113 1.67 -12.15 -5.44
N ASN A 114 0.62 -11.46 -4.97
CA ASN A 114 -0.71 -12.03 -4.99
C ASN A 114 -1.55 -11.51 -6.17
N GLY A 115 -2.32 -12.44 -6.76
CA GLY A 115 -3.49 -12.14 -7.54
C GLY A 115 -4.70 -12.33 -6.63
N PHE A 116 -5.34 -11.26 -6.21
CA PHE A 116 -6.38 -11.32 -5.20
C PHE A 116 -7.63 -12.11 -5.67
N MET A 117 -7.90 -12.12 -6.96
CA MET A 117 -8.98 -12.91 -7.57
C MET A 117 -8.41 -14.05 -8.43
N PRO A 118 -8.63 -15.32 -8.16
CA PRO A 118 -9.39 -15.96 -7.08
C PRO A 118 -8.55 -16.33 -5.85
N GLY A 119 -7.64 -15.46 -5.42
CA GLY A 119 -6.78 -15.71 -4.25
C GLY A 119 -5.59 -16.60 -4.62
N THR A 120 -4.62 -16.07 -5.36
CA THR A 120 -3.46 -16.81 -5.86
C THR A 120 -2.17 -16.09 -5.47
N THR A 121 -1.18 -16.83 -5.02
CA THR A 121 0.20 -16.37 -4.90
C THR A 121 0.98 -16.77 -6.15
N PHE A 122 1.66 -15.83 -6.77
CA PHE A 122 2.65 -16.05 -7.84
C PHE A 122 4.04 -15.91 -7.28
N ARG A 123 4.99 -16.69 -7.81
CA ARG A 123 6.42 -16.63 -7.48
C ARG A 123 7.21 -16.34 -8.73
N PHE A 124 8.04 -15.31 -8.68
CA PHE A 124 8.92 -14.92 -9.77
C PHE A 124 10.38 -15.10 -9.38
N ASP A 125 11.17 -15.66 -10.29
CA ASP A 125 12.62 -15.70 -10.22
C ASP A 125 13.18 -14.44 -10.89
N LEU A 126 13.81 -13.59 -10.11
CA LEU A 126 14.42 -12.32 -10.51
C LEU A 126 15.94 -12.34 -10.29
N THR A 127 16.54 -13.55 -10.20
CA THR A 127 17.99 -13.71 -10.02
C THR A 127 18.78 -13.18 -11.22
N ASP A 128 18.21 -13.30 -12.42
CA ASP A 128 18.65 -12.57 -13.59
C ASP A 128 17.63 -11.44 -13.86
N PRO A 129 17.99 -10.18 -13.58
CA PRO A 129 17.07 -9.06 -13.75
C PRO A 129 16.69 -8.76 -15.21
N ASP A 130 17.42 -9.28 -16.18
CA ASP A 130 17.14 -9.13 -17.61
C ASP A 130 16.30 -10.29 -18.16
N GLU A 131 16.29 -11.46 -17.47
CA GLU A 131 15.50 -12.64 -17.83
C GLU A 131 14.60 -13.12 -16.67
N PRO A 132 13.70 -12.27 -16.16
CA PRO A 132 12.79 -12.64 -15.08
C PRO A 132 11.85 -13.77 -15.53
N ARG A 133 11.50 -14.68 -14.60
CA ARG A 133 10.69 -15.86 -14.93
C ARG A 133 9.61 -16.13 -13.90
N LEU A 134 8.45 -16.57 -14.35
CA LEU A 134 7.42 -17.15 -13.48
C LEU A 134 7.84 -18.58 -13.08
N LEU A 135 7.96 -18.81 -11.76
CA LEU A 135 8.24 -20.15 -11.20
C LEU A 135 6.97 -20.99 -11.02
N GLY A 136 5.84 -20.34 -10.82
CA GLY A 136 4.57 -20.99 -10.59
C GLY A 136 3.66 -20.23 -9.65
N SER A 137 2.54 -20.84 -9.27
CA SER A 137 1.54 -20.22 -8.40
C SER A 137 0.81 -21.25 -7.56
N PHE A 138 0.25 -20.81 -6.41
CA PHE A 138 -0.64 -21.60 -5.56
C PHE A 138 -1.73 -20.70 -4.96
N GLY A 139 -2.90 -21.28 -4.64
CA GLY A 139 -4.04 -20.53 -4.08
C GLY A 139 -4.31 -20.83 -2.61
N GLU A 140 -3.99 -22.05 -2.18
CA GLU A 140 -4.21 -22.53 -0.83
C GLU A 140 -2.88 -22.93 -0.19
N ALA A 141 -2.75 -22.66 1.10
CA ALA A 141 -1.62 -23.11 1.89
C ALA A 141 -2.10 -23.52 3.29
N ALA A 142 -1.86 -24.77 3.69
CA ALA A 142 -2.26 -25.33 4.99
C ALA A 142 -3.76 -25.18 5.33
N GLY A 143 -4.64 -25.22 4.34
CA GLY A 143 -6.10 -25.03 4.49
C GLY A 143 -6.54 -23.58 4.52
N PHE A 144 -5.61 -22.60 4.49
CA PHE A 144 -5.92 -21.17 4.37
C PHE A 144 -5.98 -20.74 2.90
N THR A 145 -6.88 -19.81 2.62
CA THR A 145 -7.18 -19.27 1.30
C THR A 145 -7.08 -17.75 1.30
N TRP A 146 -7.02 -17.16 0.10
CA TRP A 146 -6.94 -15.71 -0.09
C TRP A 146 -5.67 -15.09 0.52
N PRO A 147 -4.46 -15.47 0.01
CA PRO A 147 -3.20 -14.86 0.41
C PRO A 147 -3.22 -13.36 0.11
N HIS A 148 -2.64 -12.55 1.01
CA HIS A 148 -2.68 -11.10 0.83
C HIS A 148 -1.31 -10.45 0.90
N SER A 149 -0.62 -10.43 2.04
CA SER A 149 0.65 -9.75 2.23
C SER A 149 1.76 -10.70 2.61
N TYR A 150 3.00 -10.31 2.33
CA TYR A 150 4.20 -11.13 2.48
C TYR A 150 5.30 -10.33 3.17
N GLU A 151 5.89 -10.87 4.23
CA GLU A 151 7.07 -10.31 4.89
C GLU A 151 8.14 -11.38 5.09
N ARG A 152 9.39 -11.02 4.86
CA ARG A 152 10.52 -11.93 5.04
C ARG A 152 10.92 -12.04 6.50
N LEU A 153 11.03 -13.27 6.96
CA LEU A 153 11.67 -13.63 8.22
C LEU A 153 13.20 -13.49 8.11
N PRO A 154 13.91 -13.27 9.24
CA PRO A 154 15.38 -13.24 9.22
C PRO A 154 16.03 -14.50 8.63
N GLY A 155 15.34 -15.66 8.70
CA GLY A 155 15.78 -16.92 8.11
C GLY A 155 15.57 -17.04 6.60
N GLY A 156 14.95 -16.05 5.96
CA GLY A 156 14.71 -15.99 4.52
C GLY A 156 13.35 -16.55 4.07
N HIS A 157 12.61 -17.28 4.90
CA HIS A 157 11.24 -17.69 4.58
C HIS A 157 10.29 -16.49 4.55
N VAL A 158 9.13 -16.64 3.92
CA VAL A 158 8.06 -15.66 3.88
C VAL A 158 7.02 -16.00 4.94
N LEU A 159 6.65 -15.04 5.77
CA LEU A 159 5.43 -15.10 6.55
C LEU A 159 4.33 -14.37 5.78
N ALA A 160 3.28 -15.09 5.42
CA ALA A 160 2.19 -14.60 4.59
C ALA A 160 0.88 -14.54 5.39
N THR A 161 0.07 -13.51 5.11
CA THR A 161 -1.31 -13.41 5.62
C THR A 161 -2.26 -14.09 4.65
N PHE A 162 -3.26 -14.78 5.21
CA PHE A 162 -4.37 -15.39 4.47
C PHE A 162 -5.69 -14.94 5.09
N GLN A 163 -6.62 -14.47 4.27
CA GLN A 163 -7.83 -13.82 4.76
C GLN A 163 -8.91 -14.78 5.25
N GLY A 164 -8.87 -16.05 4.87
CA GLY A 164 -9.88 -17.01 5.30
C GLY A 164 -9.48 -18.46 5.16
N THR A 165 -10.45 -19.32 5.37
CA THR A 165 -10.32 -20.76 5.22
C THR A 165 -11.44 -21.32 4.33
N GLY A 166 -11.09 -22.31 3.51
CA GLY A 166 -12.01 -22.99 2.62
C GLY A 166 -12.54 -22.15 1.47
N PRO A 167 -13.39 -22.72 0.61
CA PRO A 167 -13.85 -22.08 -0.62
C PRO A 167 -14.78 -20.88 -0.38
N ASP A 168 -15.44 -20.83 0.78
CA ASP A 168 -16.42 -19.81 1.11
C ASP A 168 -15.85 -18.66 1.94
N ASN A 169 -14.54 -18.70 2.26
CA ASN A 169 -13.87 -17.72 3.12
C ASN A 169 -14.65 -17.41 4.42
N ALA A 170 -15.32 -18.43 5.00
CA ALA A 170 -16.30 -18.25 6.06
C ALA A 170 -15.67 -18.09 7.46
N ASP A 171 -14.52 -18.75 7.67
CA ASP A 171 -13.84 -18.79 8.96
C ASP A 171 -12.67 -17.82 9.03
N PRO A 172 -12.13 -17.53 10.23
CA PRO A 172 -10.95 -16.70 10.38
C PRO A 172 -9.79 -17.16 9.50
N GLY A 173 -9.06 -16.20 8.95
CA GLY A 173 -7.83 -16.47 8.22
C GLY A 173 -6.70 -16.92 9.13
N GLY A 174 -5.46 -16.76 8.65
CA GLY A 174 -4.29 -17.19 9.41
C GLY A 174 -2.99 -16.63 8.86
N LEU A 175 -1.90 -17.05 9.50
CA LEU A 175 -0.54 -16.83 9.06
C LEU A 175 0.05 -18.16 8.58
N VAL A 176 0.80 -18.10 7.48
CA VAL A 176 1.51 -19.26 6.93
C VAL A 176 2.96 -18.86 6.64
N GLU A 177 3.90 -19.60 7.18
CA GLU A 177 5.31 -19.50 6.83
C GLU A 177 5.61 -20.42 5.66
N ILE A 178 6.23 -19.88 4.60
CA ILE A 178 6.42 -20.52 3.31
C ILE A 178 7.88 -20.32 2.88
N ASP A 179 8.51 -21.37 2.36
CA ASP A 179 9.84 -21.29 1.75
C ASP A 179 9.81 -20.73 0.32
N ASP A 180 10.98 -20.47 -0.28
CA ASP A 180 11.08 -19.96 -1.65
C ASP A 180 10.57 -20.97 -2.70
N ALA A 181 10.48 -22.27 -2.37
CA ALA A 181 9.87 -23.28 -3.22
C ALA A 181 8.33 -23.25 -3.16
N GLY A 182 7.75 -22.49 -2.24
CA GLY A 182 6.30 -22.42 -2.01
C GLY A 182 5.79 -23.52 -1.07
N SER A 183 6.68 -24.21 -0.35
CA SER A 183 6.31 -25.26 0.61
C SER A 183 5.97 -24.64 1.96
N VAL A 184 4.91 -25.13 2.57
CA VAL A 184 4.50 -24.68 3.91
C VAL A 184 5.47 -25.23 4.96
N VAL A 185 5.99 -24.34 5.81
CA VAL A 185 6.86 -24.68 6.94
C VAL A 185 6.02 -24.82 8.22
N ARG A 186 5.15 -23.85 8.50
CA ARG A 186 4.20 -23.86 9.60
C ARG A 186 3.05 -22.88 9.33
N SER A 187 1.97 -23.03 10.10
CA SER A 187 0.82 -22.13 9.99
C SER A 187 0.07 -22.05 11.30
N ALA A 188 -0.71 -20.98 11.48
CA ALA A 188 -1.61 -20.85 12.62
C ALA A 188 -2.85 -20.01 12.25
N SER A 189 -4.00 -20.34 12.87
CA SER A 189 -5.25 -19.62 12.69
C SER A 189 -5.26 -18.31 13.46
N ALA A 190 -5.89 -17.28 12.87
CA ALA A 190 -6.18 -16.02 13.52
C ALA A 190 -7.32 -16.11 14.56
N ALA A 191 -7.99 -17.23 14.68
CA ALA A 191 -9.06 -17.40 15.66
C ALA A 191 -8.55 -17.10 17.08
N ASP A 192 -9.27 -16.24 17.80
CA ASP A 192 -8.97 -15.87 19.17
C ASP A 192 -10.19 -16.15 20.06
N PRO A 193 -10.11 -17.14 20.96
CA PRO A 193 -11.19 -17.44 21.89
C PRO A 193 -11.54 -16.28 22.83
N ALA A 194 -10.60 -15.36 23.09
CA ALA A 194 -10.84 -14.17 23.90
C ALA A 194 -11.62 -13.08 23.14
N ALA A 195 -11.63 -13.12 21.79
CA ALA A 195 -12.32 -12.18 20.92
C ALA A 195 -13.24 -12.89 19.91
N PRO A 196 -14.24 -13.70 20.36
CA PRO A 196 -15.00 -14.61 19.49
C PRO A 196 -15.93 -13.90 18.51
N ARG A 197 -16.12 -12.60 18.65
CA ARG A 197 -16.94 -11.78 17.74
C ARG A 197 -16.13 -10.95 16.75
N ALA A 198 -14.82 -10.89 16.91
CA ALA A 198 -13.96 -10.14 16.02
C ALA A 198 -13.96 -10.76 14.61
N LEU A 199 -14.04 -9.92 13.61
CA LEU A 199 -13.86 -10.34 12.22
C LEU A 199 -12.36 -10.41 11.96
N LEU A 200 -11.81 -11.63 11.91
CA LEU A 200 -10.36 -11.89 11.84
C LEU A 200 -9.98 -12.28 10.41
N ARG A 201 -9.60 -11.27 9.63
CA ARG A 201 -9.17 -11.35 8.23
C ARG A 201 -7.76 -10.79 8.11
N PRO A 202 -6.70 -11.58 8.39
CA PRO A 202 -5.32 -11.10 8.30
C PRO A 202 -5.06 -10.42 6.96
N TYR A 203 -4.76 -9.11 7.02
CA TYR A 203 -4.56 -8.28 5.84
C TYR A 203 -3.07 -8.06 5.60
N SER A 204 -2.40 -7.40 6.53
CA SER A 204 -0.97 -7.12 6.44
C SER A 204 -0.27 -7.41 7.77
N LEU A 205 1.06 -7.44 7.77
CA LEU A 205 1.82 -7.78 8.94
C LEU A 205 3.13 -7.00 9.04
N ALA A 206 3.62 -6.84 10.27
CA ALA A 206 4.95 -6.33 10.58
C ALA A 206 5.64 -7.25 11.59
N ILE A 207 6.88 -7.64 11.29
CA ILE A 207 7.67 -8.57 12.11
C ILE A 207 8.63 -7.77 12.98
N VAL A 208 8.63 -8.04 14.30
CA VAL A 208 9.51 -7.44 15.30
C VAL A 208 10.35 -8.55 15.95
N PRO A 209 11.43 -9.01 15.29
CA PRO A 209 12.16 -10.21 15.70
C PRO A 209 12.77 -10.10 17.09
N ASP A 210 13.33 -8.95 17.44
CA ASP A 210 13.96 -8.70 18.75
C ASP A 210 12.99 -8.80 19.93
N LEU A 211 11.71 -8.65 19.68
CA LEU A 211 10.67 -8.79 20.70
C LEU A 211 9.92 -10.13 20.59
N ASP A 212 10.24 -10.96 19.60
CA ASP A 212 9.48 -12.18 19.27
C ASP A 212 8.00 -11.87 19.02
N ARG A 213 7.72 -10.85 18.19
CA ARG A 213 6.35 -10.37 17.89
C ARG A 213 6.08 -10.23 16.42
N VAL A 214 4.81 -10.43 16.07
CA VAL A 214 4.21 -10.04 14.78
C VAL A 214 2.96 -9.22 15.08
N VAL A 215 2.83 -8.07 14.44
CA VAL A 215 1.62 -7.26 14.45
C VAL A 215 0.88 -7.52 13.16
N VAL A 216 -0.37 -7.95 13.25
CA VAL A 216 -1.22 -8.33 12.11
C VAL A 216 -2.48 -7.49 12.11
N THR A 217 -2.76 -6.83 11.01
CA THR A 217 -4.00 -6.07 10.82
C THR A 217 -5.09 -6.97 10.28
N SER A 218 -6.35 -6.57 10.50
CA SER A 218 -7.51 -7.30 9.99
C SER A 218 -8.35 -6.38 9.10
N TYR A 219 -8.54 -6.78 7.84
CA TYR A 219 -9.41 -6.10 6.89
C TYR A 219 -10.04 -7.11 5.92
N ASP A 220 -11.37 -7.09 5.82
CA ASP A 220 -12.08 -8.00 4.91
C ASP A 220 -12.16 -7.42 3.49
N MET A 221 -11.19 -7.77 2.65
CA MET A 221 -11.20 -7.43 1.23
C MET A 221 -12.35 -8.07 0.47
N GLY A 222 -12.94 -9.14 0.99
CA GLY A 222 -14.01 -9.87 0.33
C GLY A 222 -15.27 -9.04 0.12
N GLU A 223 -15.60 -8.16 1.05
CA GLU A 223 -16.74 -7.25 0.92
C GLU A 223 -16.52 -6.25 -0.23
N ASP A 224 -15.36 -5.60 -0.26
CA ASP A 224 -15.04 -4.57 -1.25
C ASP A 224 -14.91 -5.15 -2.68
N MET A 225 -14.52 -6.43 -2.77
CA MET A 225 -14.30 -7.12 -4.04
C MET A 225 -15.52 -7.92 -4.53
N GLY A 226 -16.65 -7.87 -3.81
CA GLY A 226 -17.86 -8.60 -4.18
C GLY A 226 -17.72 -10.13 -4.09
N MET A 227 -16.83 -10.63 -3.23
CA MET A 227 -16.59 -12.06 -3.04
C MET A 227 -17.76 -12.74 -2.32
N ARG A 228 -18.04 -13.98 -2.73
CA ARG A 228 -19.03 -14.81 -2.00
C ARG A 228 -18.52 -15.12 -0.60
N GLY A 229 -19.35 -14.87 0.41
CA GLY A 229 -19.03 -15.15 1.81
C GLY A 229 -18.34 -14.01 2.57
N GLY A 230 -18.04 -12.87 1.92
CA GLY A 230 -17.62 -11.66 2.59
C GLY A 230 -18.66 -11.27 3.64
N ARG A 231 -18.25 -11.15 4.91
CA ARG A 231 -19.15 -10.68 5.97
C ARG A 231 -19.22 -9.18 5.90
N ARG A 232 -20.43 -8.63 5.85
CA ARG A 232 -20.64 -7.18 5.96
C ARG A 232 -20.24 -6.75 7.37
N GLY A 233 -19.19 -6.00 7.48
CA GLY A 233 -18.73 -5.44 8.74
C GLY A 233 -17.34 -4.85 8.62
N ARG A 234 -17.21 -3.60 9.06
CA ARG A 234 -15.89 -2.96 9.11
C ARG A 234 -15.10 -3.52 10.29
N THR A 235 -13.85 -3.84 10.03
CA THR A 235 -12.93 -4.29 11.07
C THR A 235 -12.24 -3.10 11.73
N HIS A 236 -11.93 -3.22 13.02
CA HIS A 236 -11.13 -2.27 13.79
C HIS A 236 -10.14 -2.97 14.71
N VAL A 237 -9.74 -4.17 14.33
CA VAL A 237 -8.89 -4.97 15.20
C VAL A 237 -7.50 -5.17 14.61
N VAL A 238 -6.53 -5.22 15.50
CA VAL A 238 -5.15 -5.61 15.26
C VAL A 238 -4.82 -6.77 16.17
N GLN A 239 -4.12 -7.77 15.67
CA GLN A 239 -3.61 -8.87 16.49
C GLN A 239 -2.11 -8.73 16.74
N VAL A 240 -1.69 -9.06 17.95
CA VAL A 240 -0.28 -9.28 18.28
C VAL A 240 -0.07 -10.77 18.49
N TRP A 241 0.92 -11.31 17.79
CA TRP A 241 1.26 -12.72 17.80
C TRP A 241 2.68 -12.90 18.34
N ARG A 242 2.97 -14.10 18.85
CA ARG A 242 4.34 -14.53 19.13
C ARG A 242 4.95 -15.11 17.86
N LEU A 243 6.09 -14.55 17.44
CA LEU A 243 6.75 -14.94 16.20
C LEU A 243 7.26 -16.39 16.24
N SER A 244 7.79 -16.84 17.37
CA SER A 244 8.45 -18.14 17.50
C SER A 244 7.52 -19.33 17.31
N ASP A 245 6.23 -19.24 17.68
CA ASP A 245 5.25 -20.31 17.59
C ASP A 245 3.93 -19.92 16.88
N LEU A 246 3.83 -18.68 16.40
CA LEU A 246 2.63 -18.11 15.78
C LEU A 246 1.37 -18.18 16.68
N ALA A 247 1.55 -18.10 18.00
CA ALA A 247 0.42 -18.02 18.93
C ALA A 247 -0.11 -16.58 18.99
N VAL A 248 -1.45 -16.42 18.91
CA VAL A 248 -2.10 -15.12 19.18
C VAL A 248 -1.89 -14.76 20.66
N ILE A 249 -1.32 -13.58 20.91
CA ILE A 249 -1.15 -13.02 22.26
C ILE A 249 -2.35 -12.18 22.66
N ALA A 250 -2.82 -11.32 21.73
CA ALA A 250 -3.96 -10.44 21.95
C ALA A 250 -4.61 -10.02 20.64
N THR A 251 -5.92 -9.83 20.70
CA THR A 251 -6.71 -9.09 19.70
C THR A 251 -7.10 -7.76 20.33
N ILE A 252 -6.74 -6.66 19.69
CA ILE A 252 -6.83 -5.29 20.19
C ILE A 252 -7.82 -4.53 19.31
N ASP A 253 -8.85 -3.93 19.92
CA ASP A 253 -9.68 -2.95 19.24
C ASP A 253 -8.93 -1.61 19.13
N LEU A 254 -8.89 -1.03 17.94
CA LEU A 254 -8.37 0.32 17.76
C LEU A 254 -9.34 1.33 18.35
N PRO A 255 -8.89 2.25 19.23
CA PRO A 255 -9.74 3.27 19.79
C PRO A 255 -10.10 4.34 18.73
N LEU A 256 -11.24 4.97 18.88
CA LEU A 256 -11.62 6.12 18.05
C LEU A 256 -10.56 7.22 18.11
N GLN A 257 -10.28 7.85 16.97
CA GLN A 257 -9.44 9.04 16.92
C GLN A 257 -10.13 10.21 17.64
N PRO A 258 -9.37 11.20 18.16
CA PRO A 258 -9.93 12.47 18.61
C PRO A 258 -10.83 13.08 17.51
N GLY A 259 -12.08 13.37 17.86
CA GLY A 259 -13.09 13.83 16.90
C GLY A 259 -13.93 12.72 16.25
N GLY A 260 -13.64 11.46 16.59
CA GLY A 260 -14.39 10.27 16.14
C GLY A 260 -13.90 9.68 14.81
N GLY A 261 -14.14 8.39 14.61
CA GLY A 261 -13.72 7.63 13.42
C GLY A 261 -12.21 7.41 13.33
N GLY A 262 -11.72 7.04 12.16
CA GLY A 262 -10.30 6.81 11.88
C GLY A 262 -9.79 5.42 12.28
N ASP A 263 -10.58 4.63 12.98
CA ASP A 263 -10.23 3.31 13.54
C ASP A 263 -10.55 2.13 12.62
N GLU A 264 -11.30 2.39 11.55
CA GLU A 264 -11.82 1.31 10.72
C GLU A 264 -10.83 0.87 9.63
N GLN A 265 -10.89 -0.43 9.34
CA GLN A 265 -10.12 -1.07 8.29
C GLN A 265 -8.60 -0.87 8.49
N PRO A 266 -8.01 -1.44 9.57
CA PRO A 266 -6.56 -1.41 9.76
C PRO A 266 -5.85 -2.01 8.56
N GLY A 267 -5.02 -1.19 7.90
CA GLY A 267 -4.32 -1.57 6.67
C GLY A 267 -2.91 -2.04 6.96
N GLU A 268 -1.95 -1.13 6.89
CA GLU A 268 -0.55 -1.49 6.82
C GLU A 268 0.21 -1.17 8.11
N PRO A 269 0.72 -2.17 8.82
CA PRO A 269 1.66 -1.98 9.92
C PRO A 269 3.07 -1.80 9.37
N ARG A 270 3.87 -0.93 9.99
CA ARG A 270 5.31 -0.82 9.71
C ARG A 270 6.10 -0.68 11.00
N VAL A 271 7.25 -1.33 11.01
CA VAL A 271 8.25 -1.16 12.07
C VAL A 271 9.07 0.09 11.80
N LEU A 272 9.24 0.95 12.80
CA LEU A 272 10.09 2.13 12.69
C LEU A 272 11.58 1.77 12.72
N ALA A 273 12.44 2.76 12.50
CA ALA A 273 13.89 2.58 12.43
C ALA A 273 14.54 2.05 13.71
N ASP A 274 13.86 2.14 14.86
CA ASP A 274 14.31 1.56 16.13
C ASP A 274 14.18 0.03 16.20
N GLY A 275 13.53 -0.59 15.17
CA GLY A 275 13.30 -2.02 15.10
C GLY A 275 12.27 -2.58 16.09
N ARG A 276 11.54 -1.73 16.82
CA ARG A 276 10.67 -2.14 17.93
C ARG A 276 9.32 -1.44 17.96
N THR A 277 9.26 -0.18 17.56
CA THR A 277 8.01 0.58 17.51
C THR A 277 7.26 0.22 16.24
N VAL A 278 5.98 -0.10 16.36
CA VAL A 278 5.08 -0.39 15.24
C VAL A 278 4.01 0.69 15.17
N LEU A 279 3.90 1.32 14.01
CA LEU A 279 2.75 2.14 13.65
C LEU A 279 1.85 1.38 12.68
N VAL A 280 0.55 1.63 12.76
CA VAL A 280 -0.49 1.03 11.90
C VAL A 280 -1.33 2.15 11.31
N SER A 281 -1.40 2.24 9.98
CA SER A 281 -2.36 3.11 9.31
C SER A 281 -3.67 2.36 9.03
N THR A 282 -4.78 3.10 8.99
CA THR A 282 -6.10 2.58 8.62
C THR A 282 -6.57 3.17 7.29
N PHE A 283 -7.45 2.49 6.56
CA PHE A 283 -8.04 3.04 5.35
C PHE A 283 -8.93 4.27 5.63
N THR A 284 -9.40 4.45 6.87
CA THR A 284 -10.08 5.66 7.32
C THR A 284 -9.14 6.77 7.81
N CYS A 285 -7.82 6.60 7.50
CA CYS A 285 -6.77 7.60 7.69
C CYS A 285 -6.37 7.92 9.14
N GLY A 286 -6.65 7.02 10.09
CA GLY A 286 -6.01 7.05 11.39
C GLY A 286 -4.59 6.44 11.35
N LEU A 287 -3.70 6.95 12.19
CA LEU A 287 -2.41 6.35 12.48
C LEU A 287 -2.35 6.01 13.97
N TYR A 288 -1.97 4.78 14.27
CA TYR A 288 -1.95 4.22 15.61
C TYR A 288 -0.57 3.69 15.97
N ARG A 289 -0.14 3.95 17.19
CA ARG A 289 1.03 3.29 17.77
C ARG A 289 0.60 2.06 18.55
N ILE A 290 1.21 0.92 18.26
CA ILE A 290 1.00 -0.30 19.03
C ILE A 290 1.91 -0.27 20.25
N THR A 291 1.31 -0.32 21.42
CA THR A 291 2.00 -0.21 22.71
C THR A 291 2.14 -1.56 23.36
N GLY A 292 2.99 -1.67 24.40
CA GLY A 292 3.09 -2.85 25.24
C GLY A 292 3.64 -4.12 24.58
N LEU A 293 4.22 -4.05 23.39
CA LEU A 293 4.77 -5.22 22.67
C LEU A 293 5.82 -5.98 23.50
N ALA A 294 6.68 -5.26 24.21
CA ALA A 294 7.72 -5.86 25.06
C ALA A 294 7.16 -6.38 26.39
N SER A 295 6.11 -5.78 26.95
CA SER A 295 5.57 -6.12 28.26
C SER A 295 4.59 -7.31 28.22
N GLY A 296 4.12 -7.72 27.04
CA GLY A 296 3.10 -8.76 26.89
C GLY A 296 1.66 -8.29 27.17
N TYR A 297 1.46 -6.98 27.35
CA TYR A 297 0.14 -6.35 27.47
C TYR A 297 -0.04 -5.33 26.33
N PRO A 298 -0.22 -5.81 25.10
CA PRO A 298 -0.30 -4.92 23.96
C PRO A 298 -1.59 -4.11 23.97
N GLY A 299 -1.49 -2.88 23.48
CA GLY A 299 -2.58 -1.93 23.29
C GLY A 299 -2.34 -1.08 22.06
N ALA A 300 -3.25 -0.17 21.77
CA ALA A 300 -3.13 0.78 20.66
C ALA A 300 -3.53 2.18 21.12
N GLU A 301 -2.83 3.19 20.63
CA GLU A 301 -3.16 4.59 20.88
C GLU A 301 -3.16 5.37 19.56
N PRO A 302 -4.13 6.29 19.33
CA PRO A 302 -4.15 7.15 18.17
C PRO A 302 -3.05 8.19 18.29
N VAL A 303 -2.23 8.37 17.24
CA VAL A 303 -1.11 9.31 17.26
C VAL A 303 -1.20 10.38 16.18
N HIS A 304 -1.92 10.11 15.07
CA HIS A 304 -2.11 11.07 13.99
C HIS A 304 -3.35 10.73 13.17
N ARG A 305 -3.88 11.74 12.46
CA ARG A 305 -4.92 11.57 11.47
C ARG A 305 -4.57 12.33 10.20
N PHE A 306 -4.53 11.64 9.07
CA PHE A 306 -4.27 12.28 7.78
C PHE A 306 -5.53 12.97 7.25
N ASP A 307 -5.35 14.16 6.70
CA ASP A 307 -6.39 14.84 5.94
C ASP A 307 -6.55 14.22 4.55
N GLY A 308 -7.79 13.96 4.13
CA GLY A 308 -8.14 13.41 2.84
C GLY A 308 -9.04 12.19 2.92
N GLY A 309 -8.51 11.05 3.13
CA GLY A 309 -9.25 9.78 3.23
C GLY A 309 -8.75 8.73 2.23
N GLY A 310 -9.11 7.48 2.50
CA GLY A 310 -8.68 6.33 1.70
C GLY A 310 -7.19 6.04 1.84
N CYS A 311 -6.58 6.30 3.01
CA CYS A 311 -5.15 6.06 3.23
C CYS A 311 -4.78 4.61 2.91
N ALA A 312 -3.75 4.44 2.07
CA ALA A 312 -3.35 3.13 1.58
C ALA A 312 -1.92 2.77 2.06
N VAL A 313 -1.11 2.20 1.21
CA VAL A 313 0.16 1.56 1.61
C VAL A 313 1.22 2.61 1.97
N PRO A 314 1.79 2.59 3.19
CA PRO A 314 2.90 3.44 3.60
C PRO A 314 4.26 2.76 3.45
N VAL A 315 5.31 3.57 3.50
CA VAL A 315 6.69 3.13 3.72
C VAL A 315 7.36 3.93 4.83
N VAL A 316 8.42 3.38 5.41
CA VAL A 316 9.24 4.05 6.42
C VAL A 316 10.67 4.18 5.93
N ARG A 317 11.24 5.40 6.02
CA ARG A 317 12.64 5.64 5.71
C ARG A 317 13.29 6.53 6.76
N GLY A 318 14.23 5.97 7.52
CA GLY A 318 14.83 6.66 8.65
C GLY A 318 13.76 7.09 9.65
N ARG A 319 13.70 8.39 9.95
CA ARG A 319 12.70 8.95 10.86
C ARG A 319 11.38 9.35 10.18
N PHE A 320 11.18 9.02 8.91
CA PHE A 320 10.00 9.45 8.18
C PHE A 320 9.06 8.29 7.89
N TRP A 321 7.78 8.50 8.22
CA TRP A 321 6.65 7.72 7.74
C TRP A 321 6.11 8.40 6.50
N ILE A 322 6.01 7.69 5.39
CA ILE A 322 5.48 8.23 4.14
C ILE A 322 4.20 7.48 3.80
N GLN A 323 3.09 8.21 3.68
CA GLN A 323 1.74 7.67 3.48
C GLN A 323 1.18 8.09 2.12
N SER A 324 0.62 7.13 1.39
CA SER A 324 -0.24 7.43 0.25
C SER A 324 -1.65 7.80 0.73
N VAL A 325 -2.21 8.90 0.21
CA VAL A 325 -3.55 9.41 0.55
C VAL A 325 -4.35 9.61 -0.74
N PRO A 326 -4.93 8.52 -1.30
CA PRO A 326 -5.58 8.53 -2.62
C PRO A 326 -6.60 9.63 -2.81
N ASN A 327 -7.54 9.82 -1.87
CA ASN A 327 -8.61 10.80 -2.02
C ASN A 327 -8.12 12.26 -1.89
N ALA A 328 -6.91 12.47 -1.39
CA ALA A 328 -6.22 13.76 -1.43
C ALA A 328 -5.27 13.90 -2.63
N HIS A 329 -5.19 12.88 -3.49
CA HIS A 329 -4.27 12.83 -4.63
C HIS A 329 -2.81 13.11 -4.23
N ALA A 330 -2.41 12.68 -3.03
CA ALA A 330 -1.15 13.11 -2.41
C ALA A 330 -0.37 11.97 -1.76
N VAL A 331 0.94 12.21 -1.64
CA VAL A 331 1.84 11.47 -0.74
C VAL A 331 2.26 12.41 0.38
N VAL A 332 2.18 11.95 1.61
CA VAL A 332 2.42 12.74 2.83
C VAL A 332 3.58 12.16 3.61
N ALA A 333 4.52 12.99 4.06
CA ALA A 333 5.60 12.57 4.95
C ALA A 333 5.39 13.13 6.37
N LEU A 334 5.45 12.26 7.35
CA LEU A 334 5.49 12.62 8.77
C LEU A 334 6.91 12.39 9.31
N ASP A 335 7.40 13.30 10.14
CA ASP A 335 8.51 13.03 11.04
C ASP A 335 7.96 12.25 12.26
N VAL A 336 8.47 11.04 12.46
CA VAL A 336 8.09 10.11 13.52
C VAL A 336 9.23 9.91 14.51
N SER A 337 10.15 10.89 14.64
CA SER A 337 11.20 10.87 15.67
C SER A 337 10.61 10.71 17.07
N GLU A 338 9.44 11.33 17.29
CA GLU A 338 8.58 11.11 18.46
C GLU A 338 7.34 10.35 18.01
N PRO A 339 7.32 9.01 18.08
CA PRO A 339 6.24 8.21 17.53
C PRO A 339 4.86 8.43 18.16
N ALA A 340 4.81 9.06 19.35
CA ALA A 340 3.57 9.46 20.01
C ALA A 340 2.98 10.77 19.45
N GLU A 341 3.80 11.60 18.79
CA GLU A 341 3.43 12.93 18.30
C GLU A 341 4.00 13.15 16.88
N PRO A 342 3.59 12.37 15.86
CA PRO A 342 4.04 12.53 14.48
C PRO A 342 3.70 13.92 13.94
N VAL A 343 4.63 14.52 13.19
CA VAL A 343 4.47 15.85 12.61
C VAL A 343 4.51 15.77 11.08
N GLU A 344 3.49 16.30 10.38
CA GLU A 344 3.53 16.43 8.92
C GLU A 344 4.60 17.44 8.52
N VAL A 345 5.59 16.97 7.72
CA VAL A 345 6.71 17.79 7.26
C VAL A 345 6.68 18.04 5.76
N SER A 346 5.93 17.24 5.01
CA SER A 346 5.78 17.43 3.56
C SER A 346 4.50 16.79 3.05
N ARG A 347 3.90 17.42 2.06
CA ARG A 347 2.78 16.92 1.27
C ARG A 347 3.05 17.18 -0.20
N LEU A 348 3.04 16.14 -1.02
CA LEU A 348 3.22 16.20 -2.46
C LEU A 348 1.93 15.82 -3.16
N GLU A 349 1.29 16.78 -3.82
CA GLU A 349 0.15 16.52 -4.69
C GLU A 349 0.61 16.03 -6.05
N LEU A 350 0.04 14.91 -6.53
CA LEU A 350 0.38 14.29 -7.82
C LEU A 350 -0.59 14.67 -8.94
N GLY A 351 -1.62 15.46 -8.61
CA GLY A 351 -2.65 15.92 -9.55
C GLY A 351 -3.96 15.15 -9.45
N ALA A 352 -5.04 15.78 -9.90
CA ALA A 352 -6.43 15.36 -9.68
C ALA A 352 -6.80 13.98 -10.29
N ARG A 353 -5.97 13.43 -11.18
CA ARG A 353 -6.18 12.12 -11.79
C ARG A 353 -5.25 11.04 -11.24
N SER A 354 -4.40 11.36 -10.26
CA SER A 354 -3.56 10.41 -9.55
C SER A 354 -4.26 9.97 -8.26
N PHE A 355 -4.32 8.66 -8.03
CA PHE A 355 -4.83 8.07 -6.80
C PHE A 355 -3.73 7.19 -6.21
N PRO A 356 -2.70 7.80 -5.58
CA PRO A 356 -1.54 7.08 -5.08
C PRO A 356 -1.97 6.00 -4.09
N HIS A 357 -1.57 4.77 -4.33
CA HIS A 357 -2.02 3.63 -3.53
C HIS A 357 -0.85 2.83 -2.96
N TRP A 358 -0.01 2.25 -3.84
CA TRP A 358 1.14 1.46 -3.41
C TRP A 358 2.40 2.31 -3.33
N LEU A 359 3.13 2.19 -2.22
CA LEU A 359 4.48 2.74 -2.07
C LEU A 359 5.48 1.62 -1.82
N ALA A 360 6.66 1.71 -2.44
CA ALA A 360 7.82 0.90 -2.07
C ALA A 360 9.09 1.75 -2.18
N ILE A 361 10.11 1.41 -1.37
CA ILE A 361 11.31 2.22 -1.25
C ILE A 361 12.50 1.55 -1.94
N ASP A 362 13.34 2.34 -2.56
CA ASP A 362 14.66 1.93 -3.01
C ASP A 362 15.62 1.94 -1.81
N GLU A 363 16.02 0.77 -1.36
CA GLU A 363 16.90 0.62 -0.20
C GLU A 363 18.28 1.28 -0.40
N GLY A 364 18.76 1.35 -1.63
CA GLY A 364 20.05 1.98 -1.99
C GLY A 364 19.98 3.50 -2.12
N SER A 365 18.80 4.11 -2.05
CA SER A 365 18.61 5.53 -2.23
C SER A 365 17.44 6.08 -1.41
N HIS A 366 16.97 7.28 -1.73
CA HIS A 366 15.79 7.90 -1.12
C HIS A 366 14.65 8.05 -2.14
N ARG A 367 14.58 7.14 -3.11
CA ARG A 367 13.50 7.08 -4.10
C ARG A 367 12.36 6.19 -3.58
N ILE A 368 11.15 6.63 -3.88
CA ILE A 368 9.93 5.91 -3.51
C ILE A 368 9.12 5.75 -4.79
N VAL A 369 8.80 4.51 -5.17
CA VAL A 369 7.84 4.28 -6.24
C VAL A 369 6.45 4.50 -5.70
N VAL A 370 5.59 5.11 -6.52
CA VAL A 370 4.18 5.36 -6.26
C VAL A 370 3.40 4.75 -7.41
N ALA A 371 2.61 3.72 -7.14
CA ALA A 371 1.66 3.18 -8.09
C ALA A 371 0.26 3.72 -7.79
N ASP A 372 -0.42 4.18 -8.83
CA ASP A 372 -1.77 4.67 -8.72
C ASP A 372 -2.78 3.51 -8.60
N ARG A 373 -3.91 3.79 -8.01
CA ARG A 373 -5.08 2.90 -7.97
C ARG A 373 -5.99 3.24 -9.17
N GLY A 374 -6.51 2.24 -9.83
CA GLY A 374 -7.26 2.27 -11.06
C GLY A 374 -8.53 3.11 -11.20
N ASP A 375 -8.68 4.20 -10.43
CA ASP A 375 -9.79 5.14 -10.57
C ASP A 375 -9.38 6.42 -11.33
N GLY A 376 -8.13 6.51 -11.78
CA GLY A 376 -7.54 7.67 -12.43
C GLY A 376 -6.69 7.30 -13.64
N GLU A 377 -5.46 7.77 -13.65
CA GLU A 377 -4.46 7.37 -14.62
C GLU A 377 -3.71 6.15 -14.14
N GLU A 378 -3.58 5.16 -15.01
CA GLU A 378 -2.73 4.00 -14.76
C GLU A 378 -1.26 4.42 -14.95
N ARG A 379 -0.62 4.95 -13.88
CA ARG A 379 0.72 5.52 -13.95
C ARG A 379 1.57 5.16 -12.74
N ILE A 380 2.87 4.97 -12.98
CA ILE A 380 3.88 4.79 -11.95
C ILE A 380 4.71 6.06 -11.85
N HIS A 381 4.84 6.60 -10.65
CA HIS A 381 5.72 7.73 -10.36
C HIS A 381 6.90 7.31 -9.49
N VAL A 382 7.97 8.10 -9.54
CA VAL A 382 9.05 8.07 -8.54
C VAL A 382 9.07 9.39 -7.80
N VAL A 383 9.04 9.31 -6.48
CA VAL A 383 9.14 10.44 -5.56
C VAL A 383 10.50 10.40 -4.88
N LEU A 384 11.14 11.55 -4.77
CA LEU A 384 12.40 11.75 -4.06
C LEU A 384 12.11 12.25 -2.66
N LEU A 385 12.71 11.60 -1.66
CA LEU A 385 12.66 12.02 -0.26
C LEU A 385 13.97 12.71 0.11
N ASP A 386 13.91 13.93 0.62
CA ASP A 386 15.06 14.56 1.26
C ASP A 386 15.26 13.94 2.66
N PRO A 387 16.38 13.23 2.91
CA PRO A 387 16.61 12.52 4.16
C PRO A 387 16.84 13.44 5.37
N ALA A 388 17.16 14.70 5.15
CA ALA A 388 17.40 15.67 6.22
C ALA A 388 16.11 16.35 6.67
N THR A 389 15.20 16.65 5.74
CA THR A 389 14.02 17.48 5.98
C THR A 389 12.70 16.72 5.87
N GLY A 390 12.69 15.57 5.18
CA GLY A 390 11.47 14.86 4.85
C GLY A 390 10.70 15.45 3.67
N ALA A 391 11.27 16.45 2.98
CA ALA A 391 10.63 17.06 1.81
C ALA A 391 10.49 16.04 0.68
N LEU A 392 9.31 16.01 0.07
CA LEU A 392 8.98 15.14 -1.06
C LEU A 392 9.00 15.94 -2.36
N ALA A 393 9.57 15.36 -3.42
CA ALA A 393 9.55 15.94 -4.75
C ALA A 393 9.36 14.86 -5.81
N LEU A 394 8.63 15.17 -6.88
CA LEU A 394 8.47 14.27 -8.01
C LEU A 394 9.78 14.15 -8.80
N ASP A 395 10.23 12.94 -9.14
CA ASP A 395 11.35 12.76 -10.07
C ASP A 395 10.87 12.99 -11.51
N MET A 396 11.13 14.19 -12.01
CA MET A 396 10.76 14.60 -13.37
C MET A 396 11.48 13.84 -14.48
N ARG A 397 12.54 13.08 -14.13
CA ARG A 397 13.35 12.33 -15.09
C ARG A 397 12.82 10.90 -15.29
N PHE A 398 12.13 10.34 -14.29
CA PHE A 398 11.49 9.04 -14.40
C PHE A 398 10.20 9.18 -15.21
N ARG A 399 10.27 8.84 -16.50
CA ARG A 399 9.16 9.04 -17.45
C ARG A 399 9.28 8.16 -18.68
N ASP A 400 8.18 8.03 -19.42
CA ASP A 400 8.20 7.37 -20.73
C ASP A 400 9.20 8.05 -21.68
N PRO A 401 9.94 7.31 -22.50
CA PRO A 401 10.79 7.86 -23.55
C PRO A 401 10.03 8.81 -24.47
N GLY A 402 10.59 10.01 -24.68
CA GLY A 402 9.97 11.03 -25.55
C GLY A 402 8.78 11.78 -24.93
N SER A 403 8.43 11.53 -23.67
CA SER A 403 7.40 12.27 -22.95
C SER A 403 8.03 13.35 -22.07
N ASP A 404 7.38 14.52 -22.00
CA ASP A 404 7.71 15.56 -21.03
C ASP A 404 6.96 15.38 -19.70
N ARG A 405 6.03 14.43 -19.65
CA ARG A 405 5.21 14.15 -18.49
C ARG A 405 5.94 13.18 -17.55
N PRO A 406 6.08 13.48 -16.25
CA PRO A 406 6.71 12.57 -15.28
C PRO A 406 5.88 11.31 -15.07
N GLY A 407 6.57 10.25 -14.66
CA GLY A 407 6.01 8.93 -14.46
C GLY A 407 5.86 8.13 -15.76
N VAL A 408 5.72 6.82 -15.62
CA VAL A 408 5.56 5.86 -16.72
C VAL A 408 4.10 5.45 -16.85
N SER A 409 3.54 5.60 -18.03
CA SER A 409 2.15 5.26 -18.31
C SER A 409 1.96 3.76 -18.52
N PHE A 410 0.93 3.22 -17.91
CA PHE A 410 0.42 1.88 -18.17
C PHE A 410 -0.80 1.90 -19.10
N GLU A 411 -1.25 3.08 -19.52
CA GLU A 411 -2.27 3.29 -20.56
C GLU A 411 -1.63 3.17 -21.95
N ARG A 412 -1.05 2.01 -22.28
CA ARG A 412 -0.40 1.76 -23.58
C ARG A 412 -1.07 0.60 -24.31
N ALA A 413 -1.04 0.63 -25.63
CA ALA A 413 -1.63 -0.41 -26.48
C ALA A 413 -0.76 -1.68 -26.55
N GLU A 414 0.56 -1.52 -26.41
CA GLU A 414 1.53 -2.60 -26.64
C GLU A 414 2.51 -2.73 -25.46
N TRP A 415 2.83 -3.98 -25.15
CA TRP A 415 3.81 -4.42 -24.18
C TRP A 415 4.84 -5.32 -24.83
N PRO A 416 6.00 -5.58 -24.22
CA PRO A 416 6.99 -6.53 -24.75
C PRO A 416 6.44 -7.92 -25.10
N HIS A 417 5.38 -8.37 -24.42
CA HIS A 417 4.74 -9.66 -24.68
C HIS A 417 3.56 -9.62 -25.68
N GLY A 418 3.17 -8.45 -26.19
CA GLY A 418 2.13 -8.32 -27.20
C GLY A 418 1.25 -7.07 -27.07
N ALA A 419 0.33 -6.93 -28.01
CA ALA A 419 -0.65 -5.83 -28.07
C ALA A 419 -1.88 -6.18 -27.20
N THR A 420 -1.73 -6.09 -25.89
CA THR A 420 -2.74 -6.47 -24.89
C THR A 420 -3.46 -5.28 -24.23
N GLY A 421 -3.23 -4.06 -24.73
CA GLY A 421 -3.93 -2.88 -24.24
C GLY A 421 -3.46 -2.36 -22.87
N PRO A 422 -4.24 -1.45 -22.27
CA PRO A 422 -3.88 -0.84 -20.98
C PRO A 422 -3.79 -1.85 -19.84
N ALA A 423 -2.86 -1.60 -18.92
CA ALA A 423 -2.71 -2.40 -17.71
C ALA A 423 -2.81 -1.52 -16.45
N ARG A 424 -3.20 -2.13 -15.35
CA ARG A 424 -3.32 -1.50 -14.03
C ARG A 424 -2.18 -1.90 -13.13
N PRO A 425 -1.22 -1.00 -12.85
CA PRO A 425 -0.12 -1.28 -11.93
C PRO A 425 -0.60 -1.30 -10.48
N HIS A 426 0.06 -2.13 -9.63
CA HIS A 426 -0.20 -2.15 -8.20
C HIS A 426 1.08 -2.43 -7.41
N GLY A 427 1.28 -3.65 -6.89
CA GLY A 427 2.47 -4.01 -6.14
C GLY A 427 3.73 -3.75 -6.94
N SER A 428 4.72 -3.11 -6.32
CA SER A 428 5.96 -2.76 -6.99
C SER A 428 7.14 -2.89 -6.05
N VAL A 429 8.30 -3.27 -6.58
CA VAL A 429 9.52 -3.43 -5.78
C VAL A 429 10.75 -3.06 -6.60
N PHE A 430 11.67 -2.34 -5.98
CA PHE A 430 12.97 -2.05 -6.59
C PHE A 430 13.92 -3.25 -6.50
N GLY A 431 14.80 -3.39 -7.49
CA GLY A 431 15.83 -4.42 -7.53
C GLY A 431 17.15 -3.97 -8.17
N PRO A 432 18.21 -4.77 -8.00
CA PRO A 432 19.50 -4.48 -8.59
C PRO A 432 19.45 -4.56 -10.12
N GLY A 433 20.45 -3.94 -10.76
CA GLY A 433 20.73 -4.16 -12.17
C GLY A 433 21.44 -5.48 -12.43
N PRO A 434 21.69 -5.79 -13.72
CA PRO A 434 22.54 -6.91 -14.11
C PRO A 434 23.93 -6.79 -13.47
N ARG A 435 24.52 -7.92 -13.11
CA ARG A 435 25.88 -7.99 -12.55
C ARG A 435 26.93 -7.99 -13.63
#